data_6c57bb9890be217fb095f21fe6194396
#
_entry.id   6c57bb9890be217fb095f21fe6194396
#
_cell.length_a   1.000
_cell.length_b   1.000
_cell.length_c   1.000
_cell.angle_alpha   90.00
_cell.angle_beta   90.00
_cell.angle_gamma   90.00
#
_symmetry.space_group_name_H-M   'P 1'
#
loop_
_entity.id
_entity.type
_entity.pdbx_description
1 polymer ?
#
loop_
_entity_poly.entity_id
_entity_poly.type
_entity_poly.pdbx_seq_one_letter_code
_entity_poly.pdbx_strand_id
1 'polypeptide(L)'
;MQHSTMQHRTMHRTTHRTKAALAALATAVVALALTGCSTGSSAGTTSSEGSAISAERCKENQDAGKITYLSGYQYQSSASILEYIAADELGYFKDLCLDVTLKPGSGDTAQNTKLLASGQATVSAVAEQDLIQARANGIDITGISSYSNAGLDVLMTNKDITKLPQLDGQVVGHKGYVPASVRAMMEKAGVEWDSLTLVKEGYDPSVLPRKQNGLEALTGFVSNEPNLLKAAGDDVTVWQPVDYDIPSSIGAMAVNPAFAKAHPTAVEDVLRAALHAYDFCSASEAKTKQCVGYAAKLSGATYDTAQNTKIWTTETKVIADNPTPDQPLGGIDPENVTKLVDMLHQFDIVKSSVTADDAKRWFTNEYIDAITKDGETVWPAP
;
A
#
# COMPACT_ATOMS: atom_id res chain seq x y z
N MET A 1 -53.63 9.20 18.34
CA MET A 1 -54.34 8.26 19.25
C MET A 1 -53.84 6.87 18.92
N GLN A 2 -53.13 6.27 19.74
CA GLN A 2 -53.09 4.97 20.36
C GLN A 2 -51.70 4.66 20.87
N HIS A 3 -51.67 4.58 22.17
CA HIS A 3 -50.64 4.08 23.07
C HIS A 3 -50.43 2.57 22.92
N SER A 4 -49.29 2.10 23.28
CA SER A 4 -49.05 0.88 24.08
C SER A 4 -47.70 0.31 23.73
N THR A 5 -46.82 -0.25 24.52
CA THR A 5 -46.61 -0.32 25.97
C THR A 5 -45.19 -0.88 26.13
N MET A 6 -44.46 -0.31 27.07
CA MET A 6 -43.21 -0.90 27.60
C MET A 6 -43.46 -2.26 28.22
N GLN A 7 -42.55 -3.20 28.02
CA GLN A 7 -42.37 -4.30 28.95
C GLN A 7 -40.89 -4.44 29.34
N HIS A 8 -40.65 -4.07 30.58
CA HIS A 8 -39.46 -4.45 31.38
C HIS A 8 -39.46 -5.97 31.62
N ARG A 9 -38.33 -6.58 31.50
CA ARG A 9 -38.03 -7.86 32.16
C ARG A 9 -36.73 -7.80 32.92
N THR A 10 -36.88 -8.00 34.21
CA THR A 10 -35.90 -7.93 35.29
C THR A 10 -35.11 -9.24 35.42
N MET A 11 -33.86 -9.07 35.74
CA MET A 11 -32.89 -9.90 36.51
C MET A 11 -33.23 -11.35 36.89
N HIS A 12 -32.24 -12.22 36.67
CA HIS A 12 -31.82 -13.14 37.78
C HIS A 12 -30.29 -13.32 37.77
N ARG A 13 -29.68 -12.86 38.86
CA ARG A 13 -28.35 -13.21 39.34
C ARG A 13 -28.40 -14.65 39.94
N THR A 14 -27.45 -15.49 39.56
CA THR A 14 -27.12 -16.67 40.38
C THR A 14 -25.61 -16.72 40.59
N THR A 15 -25.25 -16.51 41.82
CA THR A 15 -23.91 -16.67 42.41
C THR A 15 -23.71 -18.17 42.78
N HIS A 16 -22.61 -18.77 42.36
CA HIS A 16 -22.07 -19.94 43.03
C HIS A 16 -20.61 -19.78 43.40
N ARG A 17 -20.37 -19.68 44.70
CA ARG A 17 -19.07 -19.87 45.40
C ARG A 17 -18.83 -21.36 45.64
N THR A 18 -17.61 -21.85 45.36
CA THR A 18 -16.98 -22.98 46.11
C THR A 18 -15.48 -22.89 45.88
N LYS A 19 -14.73 -22.53 46.80
CA LYS A 19 -13.91 -23.16 47.90
C LYS A 19 -12.68 -23.91 47.39
N ALA A 20 -11.57 -23.44 47.93
CA ALA A 20 -10.18 -23.81 47.85
C ALA A 20 -9.88 -25.30 48.22
N ALA A 21 -8.76 -25.80 47.69
CA ALA A 21 -7.93 -26.79 48.36
C ALA A 21 -6.45 -26.54 48.01
N LEU A 22 -5.66 -26.27 49.02
CA LEU A 22 -4.20 -26.30 49.08
C LEU A 22 -3.71 -27.75 49.10
N ALA A 23 -2.61 -28.02 48.37
CA ALA A 23 -1.69 -29.08 48.75
C ALA A 23 -0.26 -28.65 48.36
N ALA A 24 0.56 -28.39 49.36
CA ALA A 24 1.99 -28.27 49.29
C ALA A 24 2.65 -29.65 49.49
N LEU A 25 3.71 -29.92 48.73
CA LEU A 25 4.77 -30.84 49.19
C LEU A 25 6.09 -30.51 48.53
N ALA A 26 7.10 -30.58 49.37
CA ALA A 26 8.45 -30.03 49.28
C ALA A 26 9.49 -31.04 48.74
N THR A 27 10.68 -30.48 48.47
CA THR A 27 12.04 -31.03 48.55
C THR A 27 12.57 -31.96 47.44
N ALA A 28 13.65 -31.52 46.73
CA ALA A 28 15.01 -31.99 47.04
C ALA A 28 16.07 -31.18 46.25
N VAL A 29 17.04 -30.67 46.98
CA VAL A 29 18.30 -30.04 46.52
C VAL A 29 19.32 -31.10 46.17
N VAL A 30 19.98 -31.02 45.00
CA VAL A 30 21.34 -31.59 44.82
C VAL A 30 22.18 -30.56 44.07
N ALA A 31 23.15 -30.01 44.80
CA ALA A 31 24.23 -29.21 44.27
C ALA A 31 25.39 -30.13 43.83
N LEU A 32 25.89 -29.90 42.59
CA LEU A 32 27.23 -30.35 42.21
C LEU A 32 27.93 -29.19 41.51
N ALA A 33 28.90 -28.62 42.22
CA ALA A 33 29.86 -27.66 41.69
C ALA A 33 30.95 -28.42 40.91
N LEU A 34 31.24 -27.97 39.68
CA LEU A 34 32.50 -28.25 39.03
C LEU A 34 33.00 -26.96 38.39
N THR A 35 34.06 -26.47 38.96
CA THR A 35 34.90 -25.34 38.50
C THR A 35 35.64 -25.73 37.23
N GLY A 36 35.52 -24.85 36.22
CA GLY A 36 36.37 -24.90 35.02
C GLY A 36 36.57 -23.48 34.52
N CYS A 37 37.71 -22.85 34.91
CA CYS A 37 38.17 -21.59 34.34
C CYS A 37 38.69 -21.86 32.91
N SER A 38 38.14 -21.14 31.94
CA SER A 38 38.84 -20.84 30.72
C SER A 38 38.47 -19.44 30.26
N THR A 39 39.47 -18.56 30.30
CA THR A 39 39.46 -17.19 29.82
C THR A 39 39.34 -17.21 28.28
N GLY A 40 38.23 -16.62 27.79
CA GLY A 40 38.02 -16.32 26.38
C GLY A 40 36.90 -15.25 26.33
N SER A 41 37.32 -13.96 26.27
CA SER A 41 36.40 -12.86 26.01
C SER A 41 35.83 -13.00 24.59
N SER A 42 34.61 -13.53 24.50
CA SER A 42 33.72 -13.33 23.37
C SER A 42 32.53 -12.52 23.93
N ALA A 43 32.41 -11.29 23.48
CA ALA A 43 31.20 -10.51 23.73
C ALA A 43 30.02 -11.29 23.13
N GLY A 44 29.34 -12.05 23.96
CA GLY A 44 28.10 -12.74 23.59
C GLY A 44 27.00 -11.70 23.44
N THR A 45 26.64 -11.41 22.21
CA THR A 45 25.39 -10.75 21.88
C THR A 45 24.26 -11.66 22.37
N THR A 46 23.62 -11.31 23.46
CA THR A 46 22.37 -11.97 23.91
C THR A 46 21.28 -11.52 22.93
N SER A 47 21.03 -12.33 21.90
CA SER A 47 19.81 -12.21 21.12
C SER A 47 18.61 -12.42 22.07
N SER A 48 17.64 -11.52 22.05
CA SER A 48 16.36 -11.74 22.70
C SER A 48 15.71 -12.97 22.06
N GLU A 49 15.27 -13.95 22.87
CA GLU A 49 14.60 -15.16 22.34
C GLU A 49 13.43 -14.71 21.45
N GLY A 50 13.54 -14.94 20.14
CA GLY A 50 12.49 -14.70 19.15
C GLY A 50 12.70 -13.51 18.20
N SER A 51 13.80 -12.73 18.27
CA SER A 51 14.07 -11.69 17.26
C SER A 51 15.11 -12.17 16.23
N ALA A 52 14.91 -11.75 14.96
CA ALA A 52 15.81 -12.07 13.87
C ALA A 52 17.01 -11.09 13.77
N ILE A 53 17.06 -10.05 14.61
CA ILE A 53 17.99 -8.92 14.57
C ILE A 53 18.80 -8.80 15.87
N SER A 54 19.84 -7.95 15.85
CA SER A 54 20.64 -7.67 17.05
C SER A 54 19.80 -7.07 18.19
N ALA A 55 20.22 -7.29 19.45
CA ALA A 55 19.53 -6.74 20.60
C ALA A 55 19.50 -5.19 20.62
N GLU A 56 20.52 -4.54 20.06
CA GLU A 56 20.58 -3.09 19.93
C GLU A 56 19.52 -2.59 18.93
N ARG A 57 19.47 -3.15 17.71
CA ARG A 57 18.47 -2.79 16.71
C ARG A 57 17.05 -3.10 17.18
N CYS A 58 16.87 -4.24 17.86
CA CYS A 58 15.58 -4.60 18.46
C CYS A 58 15.13 -3.54 19.46
N LYS A 59 16.06 -3.03 20.31
CA LYS A 59 15.76 -1.96 21.25
C LYS A 59 15.39 -0.65 20.54
N GLU A 60 16.12 -0.25 19.51
CA GLU A 60 15.81 0.96 18.72
C GLU A 60 14.42 0.89 18.10
N ASN A 61 14.05 -0.27 17.54
CA ASN A 61 12.72 -0.52 16.98
C ASN A 61 11.62 -0.49 18.06
N GLN A 62 11.87 -1.05 19.24
CA GLN A 62 10.94 -0.98 20.37
C GLN A 62 10.78 0.45 20.92
N ASP A 63 11.87 1.25 20.94
CA ASP A 63 11.84 2.65 21.37
C ASP A 63 10.98 3.52 20.42
N ALA A 64 10.73 3.09 19.18
CA ALA A 64 9.80 3.74 18.26
C ALA A 64 8.34 3.63 18.70
N GLY A 65 8.02 2.67 19.58
CA GLY A 65 6.68 2.42 20.09
C GLY A 65 5.73 1.93 18.99
N LYS A 66 4.47 2.33 19.11
CA LYS A 66 3.42 1.86 18.17
C LYS A 66 3.49 2.58 16.85
N ILE A 67 3.62 1.81 15.76
CA ILE A 67 3.63 2.27 14.38
C ILE A 67 2.25 1.99 13.77
N THR A 68 1.57 3.03 13.29
CA THR A 68 0.31 2.87 12.56
C THR A 68 0.59 2.94 11.05
N TYR A 69 0.42 1.80 10.38
CA TYR A 69 0.37 1.75 8.92
C TYR A 69 -1.06 1.99 8.42
N LEU A 70 -1.25 2.94 7.50
CA LEU A 70 -2.53 3.26 6.87
C LEU A 70 -2.45 2.94 5.38
N SER A 71 -3.23 1.96 4.91
CA SER A 71 -3.25 1.59 3.49
C SER A 71 -3.94 2.64 2.62
N GLY A 72 -3.71 2.59 1.30
CA GLY A 72 -4.36 3.50 0.36
C GLY A 72 -5.85 3.22 0.19
N TYR A 73 -6.27 1.97 0.38
CA TYR A 73 -7.65 1.51 0.24
C TYR A 73 -7.98 0.43 1.27
N GLN A 74 -9.20 -0.13 1.19
CA GLN A 74 -9.62 -1.29 1.99
C GLN A 74 -8.64 -2.46 1.79
N TYR A 75 -8.66 -3.42 2.70
CA TYR A 75 -7.80 -4.59 2.60
C TYR A 75 -8.14 -5.42 1.36
N GLN A 76 -7.36 -5.22 0.31
CA GLN A 76 -7.39 -5.97 -0.95
C GLN A 76 -5.97 -6.43 -1.29
N SER A 77 -5.83 -7.30 -2.28
CA SER A 77 -4.53 -7.81 -2.71
C SER A 77 -3.88 -6.90 -3.75
N SER A 78 -3.70 -5.63 -3.40
CA SER A 78 -2.98 -4.64 -4.20
C SER A 78 -1.59 -4.42 -3.61
N ALA A 79 -0.63 -4.03 -4.43
CA ALA A 79 0.67 -3.56 -3.96
C ALA A 79 0.48 -2.36 -3.03
N SER A 80 1.34 -2.20 -2.06
CA SER A 80 1.20 -1.30 -0.90
C SER A 80 0.09 -1.67 0.10
N ILE A 81 -0.55 -2.84 -0.04
CA ILE A 81 -1.53 -3.35 0.91
C ILE A 81 -1.23 -4.80 1.30
N LEU A 82 -1.14 -5.71 0.32
CA LEU A 82 -1.05 -7.14 0.57
C LEU A 82 0.24 -7.52 1.29
N GLU A 83 1.37 -6.94 0.90
CA GLU A 83 2.66 -7.25 1.52
C GLU A 83 2.75 -6.77 2.97
N TYR A 84 2.07 -5.67 3.34
CA TYR A 84 1.98 -5.24 4.74
C TYR A 84 1.12 -6.19 5.58
N ILE A 85 0.01 -6.68 5.02
CA ILE A 85 -0.83 -7.71 5.65
C ILE A 85 -0.03 -9.01 5.80
N ALA A 86 0.71 -9.40 4.76
CA ALA A 86 1.52 -10.61 4.77
C ALA A 86 2.71 -10.48 5.76
N ALA A 87 3.35 -9.33 5.85
CA ALA A 87 4.43 -9.08 6.82
C ALA A 87 3.94 -9.26 8.27
N ASP A 88 2.73 -8.80 8.58
CA ASP A 88 2.11 -8.98 9.90
C ASP A 88 1.76 -10.46 10.16
N GLU A 89 1.04 -11.11 9.26
CA GLU A 89 0.60 -12.51 9.38
C GLU A 89 1.76 -13.53 9.36
N LEU A 90 2.86 -13.20 8.66
CA LEU A 90 4.09 -14.02 8.65
C LEU A 90 4.99 -13.75 9.86
N GLY A 91 4.68 -12.71 10.65
CA GLY A 91 5.45 -12.36 11.83
C GLY A 91 6.70 -11.51 11.58
N TYR A 92 6.90 -10.99 10.35
CA TYR A 92 8.11 -10.25 9.98
C TYR A 92 8.29 -8.95 10.77
N PHE A 93 7.21 -8.23 11.07
CA PHE A 93 7.28 -7.08 11.97
C PHE A 93 7.75 -7.48 13.37
N LYS A 94 7.24 -8.58 13.90
CA LYS A 94 7.61 -9.11 15.21
C LYS A 94 9.07 -9.57 15.24
N ASP A 95 9.54 -10.23 14.17
CA ASP A 95 10.92 -10.68 14.04
C ASP A 95 11.90 -9.51 14.07
N LEU A 96 11.45 -8.31 13.63
CA LEU A 96 12.17 -7.06 13.69
C LEU A 96 11.83 -6.21 14.94
N CYS A 97 11.16 -6.77 15.94
CA CYS A 97 10.77 -6.10 17.19
C CYS A 97 9.89 -4.84 16.99
N LEU A 98 9.12 -4.76 15.91
CA LEU A 98 8.22 -3.66 15.58
C LEU A 98 6.80 -3.92 16.13
N ASP A 99 6.17 -2.92 16.71
CA ASP A 99 4.73 -2.91 17.06
C ASP A 99 3.94 -2.18 15.97
N VAL A 100 3.58 -2.89 14.91
CA VAL A 100 2.85 -2.35 13.77
C VAL A 100 1.35 -2.65 13.89
N THR A 101 0.52 -1.65 13.66
CA THR A 101 -0.93 -1.80 13.55
C THR A 101 -1.38 -1.39 12.16
N LEU A 102 -2.02 -2.30 11.45
CA LEU A 102 -2.58 -2.03 10.13
C LEU A 102 -3.96 -1.36 10.25
N LYS A 103 -4.21 -0.35 9.42
CA LYS A 103 -5.51 0.30 9.26
C LYS A 103 -5.88 0.38 7.79
N PRO A 104 -7.14 0.01 7.42
CA PRO A 104 -7.60 0.17 6.05
C PRO A 104 -7.85 1.63 5.72
N GLY A 105 -7.44 2.08 4.53
CA GLY A 105 -7.75 3.39 3.99
C GLY A 105 -9.13 3.46 3.35
N SER A 106 -9.58 4.66 3.08
CA SER A 106 -10.89 4.92 2.45
C SER A 106 -10.85 4.93 0.92
N GLY A 107 -9.65 4.97 0.32
CA GLY A 107 -9.44 5.25 -1.11
C GLY A 107 -9.14 6.74 -1.40
N ASP A 108 -9.22 7.60 -0.40
CA ASP A 108 -8.84 9.01 -0.49
C ASP A 108 -7.41 9.17 0.07
N THR A 109 -6.40 9.04 -0.81
CA THR A 109 -5.00 9.16 -0.41
C THR A 109 -4.58 10.59 -0.10
N ALA A 110 -5.31 11.60 -0.60
CA ALA A 110 -5.13 12.98 -0.16
C ALA A 110 -5.55 13.19 1.30
N GLN A 111 -6.54 12.43 1.80
CA GLN A 111 -6.85 12.39 3.23
C GLN A 111 -5.75 11.72 4.03
N ASN A 112 -5.15 10.66 3.51
CA ASN A 112 -4.05 9.96 4.17
C ASN A 112 -2.86 10.89 4.45
N THR A 113 -2.54 11.84 3.55
CA THR A 113 -1.47 12.82 3.78
C THR A 113 -1.71 13.67 5.03
N LYS A 114 -2.97 14.04 5.30
CA LYS A 114 -3.36 14.81 6.50
C LYS A 114 -3.28 13.98 7.77
N LEU A 115 -3.64 12.69 7.69
CA LEU A 115 -3.55 11.76 8.81
C LEU A 115 -2.09 11.48 9.19
N LEU A 116 -1.19 11.39 8.21
CA LEU A 116 0.26 11.33 8.41
C LEU A 116 0.78 12.57 9.13
N ALA A 117 0.49 13.76 8.58
CA ALA A 117 0.98 15.02 9.14
C ALA A 117 0.50 15.25 10.57
N SER A 118 -0.72 14.82 10.90
CA SER A 118 -1.29 14.93 12.24
C SER A 118 -0.81 13.85 13.22
N GLY A 119 0.00 12.88 12.78
CA GLY A 119 0.48 11.76 13.60
C GLY A 119 -0.59 10.70 13.89
N GLN A 120 -1.75 10.72 13.21
CA GLN A 120 -2.78 9.67 13.32
C GLN A 120 -2.41 8.41 12.53
N ALA A 121 -1.52 8.55 11.55
CA ALA A 121 -0.77 7.48 10.91
C ALA A 121 0.72 7.78 11.03
N THR A 122 1.57 6.74 11.04
CA THR A 122 3.02 6.86 11.09
C THR A 122 3.62 6.68 9.71
N VAL A 123 3.15 5.65 8.98
CA VAL A 123 3.49 5.33 7.60
C VAL A 123 2.18 5.13 6.83
N SER A 124 2.10 5.59 5.60
CA SER A 124 0.90 5.41 4.79
C SER A 124 1.20 5.27 3.31
N ALA A 125 0.39 4.47 2.62
CA ALA A 125 0.32 4.50 1.18
C ALA A 125 -0.44 5.75 0.72
N VAL A 126 0.15 6.48 -0.23
CA VAL A 126 -0.43 7.67 -0.87
C VAL A 126 -0.14 7.64 -2.38
N ALA A 127 -0.91 8.36 -3.18
CA ALA A 127 -0.51 8.64 -4.55
C ALA A 127 0.61 9.69 -4.56
N GLU A 128 1.61 9.55 -5.43
CA GLU A 128 2.71 10.52 -5.54
C GLU A 128 2.19 11.94 -5.82
N GLN A 129 1.20 12.07 -6.70
CA GLN A 129 0.55 13.35 -6.96
C GLN A 129 -0.07 13.99 -5.71
N ASP A 130 -0.69 13.18 -4.83
CA ASP A 130 -1.30 13.68 -3.61
C ASP A 130 -0.24 14.10 -2.59
N LEU A 131 0.90 13.40 -2.56
CA LEU A 131 2.06 13.81 -1.77
C LEU A 131 2.59 15.15 -2.26
N ILE A 132 2.81 15.33 -3.58
CA ILE A 132 3.27 16.60 -4.17
C ILE A 132 2.29 17.72 -3.86
N GLN A 133 0.98 17.50 -4.04
CA GLN A 133 -0.04 18.48 -3.71
C GLN A 133 -0.07 18.84 -2.22
N ALA A 134 0.05 17.85 -1.35
CA ALA A 134 0.10 18.05 0.10
C ALA A 134 1.29 18.92 0.50
N ARG A 135 2.49 18.59 -0.01
CA ARG A 135 3.73 19.36 0.22
C ARG A 135 3.64 20.79 -0.33
N ALA A 136 3.09 20.95 -1.53
CA ALA A 136 2.85 22.26 -2.16
C ALA A 136 1.90 23.15 -1.32
N ASN A 137 1.03 22.54 -0.52
CA ASN A 137 0.12 23.22 0.41
C ASN A 137 0.65 23.28 1.86
N GLY A 138 1.94 22.97 2.08
CA GLY A 138 2.59 23.08 3.39
C GLY A 138 2.33 21.94 4.37
N ILE A 139 1.76 20.82 3.90
CA ILE A 139 1.61 19.60 4.70
C ILE A 139 2.95 18.88 4.74
N ASP A 140 3.52 18.69 5.93
CA ASP A 140 4.86 18.12 6.09
C ASP A 140 4.80 16.59 6.18
N ILE A 141 5.13 15.94 5.06
CA ILE A 141 5.26 14.49 4.89
C ILE A 141 6.40 14.19 3.91
N THR A 142 6.99 12.99 3.99
CA THR A 142 8.09 12.58 3.12
C THR A 142 7.77 11.26 2.44
N GLY A 143 7.95 11.18 1.12
CA GLY A 143 7.90 9.94 0.34
C GLY A 143 9.17 9.14 0.54
N ILE A 144 9.03 7.84 0.83
CA ILE A 144 10.14 6.96 1.22
C ILE A 144 10.24 5.68 0.38
N SER A 145 9.26 5.41 -0.48
CA SER A 145 9.27 4.25 -1.40
C SER A 145 8.24 4.43 -2.50
N SER A 146 8.48 3.82 -3.66
CA SER A 146 7.55 3.66 -4.77
C SER A 146 7.82 2.32 -5.46
N TYR A 147 6.81 1.72 -6.12
CA TYR A 147 6.98 0.37 -6.66
C TYR A 147 7.33 0.33 -8.15
N SER A 148 7.02 1.37 -8.91
CA SER A 148 7.12 1.34 -10.38
C SER A 148 6.95 2.73 -10.98
N ASN A 149 7.55 2.95 -12.16
CA ASN A 149 7.32 4.15 -12.97
C ASN A 149 6.04 4.05 -13.84
N ALA A 150 5.24 3.00 -13.70
CA ALA A 150 3.92 2.88 -14.31
C ALA A 150 2.84 2.85 -13.22
N GLY A 151 1.74 3.57 -13.43
CA GLY A 151 0.61 3.57 -12.53
C GLY A 151 -0.43 2.51 -12.87
N LEU A 152 -1.47 2.45 -12.08
CA LEU A 152 -2.59 1.52 -12.29
C LEU A 152 -3.73 2.12 -13.11
N ASP A 153 -3.81 3.44 -13.23
CA ASP A 153 -4.86 4.13 -13.96
C ASP A 153 -4.86 3.75 -15.45
N VAL A 154 -6.03 3.42 -15.97
CA VAL A 154 -6.24 3.10 -17.38
C VAL A 154 -7.51 3.75 -17.90
N LEU A 155 -7.59 3.86 -19.23
CA LEU A 155 -8.82 4.07 -19.96
C LEU A 155 -9.20 2.76 -20.65
N MET A 156 -10.41 2.30 -20.44
CA MET A 156 -11.00 1.19 -21.19
C MET A 156 -11.93 1.76 -22.25
N THR A 157 -11.94 1.20 -23.45
CA THR A 157 -12.87 1.56 -24.52
C THR A 157 -13.55 0.34 -25.08
N ASN A 158 -14.70 0.54 -25.72
CA ASN A 158 -15.28 -0.47 -26.57
C ASN A 158 -14.31 -0.82 -27.72
N LYS A 159 -14.38 -2.03 -28.24
CA LYS A 159 -13.43 -2.54 -29.24
C LYS A 159 -13.46 -1.85 -30.59
N ASP A 160 -14.52 -1.17 -30.94
CA ASP A 160 -14.64 -0.35 -32.13
C ASP A 160 -13.77 0.91 -32.06
N ILE A 161 -13.37 1.34 -30.88
CA ILE A 161 -12.36 2.39 -30.68
C ILE A 161 -10.97 1.77 -30.82
N THR A 162 -10.33 2.01 -31.95
CA THR A 162 -8.99 1.49 -32.30
C THR A 162 -7.89 2.55 -32.19
N LYS A 163 -8.28 3.82 -32.02
CA LYS A 163 -7.40 4.97 -31.79
C LYS A 163 -8.09 5.94 -30.85
N LEU A 164 -7.38 6.52 -29.91
CA LEU A 164 -7.93 7.44 -28.90
C LEU A 164 -8.66 8.67 -29.49
N PRO A 165 -8.21 9.31 -30.62
CA PRO A 165 -8.95 10.43 -31.22
C PRO A 165 -10.37 10.12 -31.71
N GLN A 166 -10.74 8.83 -31.81
CA GLN A 166 -12.15 8.44 -32.11
C GLN A 166 -13.09 8.76 -30.94
N LEU A 167 -12.54 9.13 -29.76
CA LEU A 167 -13.32 9.57 -28.61
C LEU A 167 -13.81 11.02 -28.72
N ASP A 168 -13.37 11.80 -29.69
CA ASP A 168 -13.84 13.18 -29.88
C ASP A 168 -15.36 13.22 -29.96
N GLY A 169 -15.98 14.06 -29.11
CA GLY A 169 -17.44 14.17 -28.99
C GLY A 169 -18.13 13.02 -28.28
N GLN A 170 -17.39 12.01 -27.79
CA GLN A 170 -17.96 10.81 -27.14
C GLN A 170 -18.16 10.99 -25.65
N VAL A 171 -18.87 10.03 -25.04
CA VAL A 171 -19.12 9.95 -23.62
C VAL A 171 -18.02 9.13 -22.93
N VAL A 172 -17.36 9.73 -21.95
CA VAL A 172 -16.29 9.11 -21.15
C VAL A 172 -16.74 9.05 -19.67
N GLY A 173 -16.81 7.84 -19.14
CA GLY A 173 -17.16 7.59 -17.74
C GLY A 173 -15.96 7.66 -16.80
N HIS A 174 -16.21 8.11 -15.57
CA HIS A 174 -15.22 8.14 -14.50
C HIS A 174 -15.85 7.91 -13.13
N LYS A 175 -15.05 7.54 -12.11
CA LYS A 175 -15.52 7.23 -10.75
C LYS A 175 -15.55 8.43 -9.79
N GLY A 176 -15.50 9.63 -10.31
CA GLY A 176 -15.50 10.90 -9.55
C GLY A 176 -14.75 11.98 -10.29
N TYR A 177 -13.62 11.64 -10.88
CA TYR A 177 -12.81 12.46 -11.77
C TYR A 177 -12.04 11.58 -12.76
N VAL A 178 -11.57 12.14 -13.86
CA VAL A 178 -10.63 11.47 -14.76
C VAL A 178 -9.22 11.67 -14.18
N PRO A 179 -8.44 10.60 -13.92
CA PRO A 179 -7.07 10.72 -13.45
C PRO A 179 -6.22 11.61 -14.38
N ALA A 180 -5.31 12.42 -13.80
CA ALA A 180 -4.46 13.31 -14.57
C ALA A 180 -3.61 12.58 -15.61
N SER A 181 -3.10 11.40 -15.27
CA SER A 181 -2.35 10.53 -16.19
C SER A 181 -3.18 10.07 -17.38
N VAL A 182 -4.44 9.70 -17.16
CA VAL A 182 -5.36 9.29 -18.24
C VAL A 182 -5.71 10.49 -19.12
N ARG A 183 -5.97 11.65 -18.54
CA ARG A 183 -6.19 12.88 -19.31
C ARG A 183 -4.97 13.24 -20.16
N ALA A 184 -3.77 13.24 -19.57
CA ALA A 184 -2.52 13.53 -20.28
C ALA A 184 -2.29 12.56 -21.45
N MET A 185 -2.57 11.26 -21.25
CA MET A 185 -2.52 10.25 -22.30
C MET A 185 -3.48 10.57 -23.47
N MET A 186 -4.72 10.91 -23.16
CA MET A 186 -5.73 11.23 -24.16
C MET A 186 -5.35 12.47 -24.97
N GLU A 187 -4.94 13.56 -24.31
CA GLU A 187 -4.50 14.80 -24.97
C GLU A 187 -3.22 14.57 -25.81
N LYS A 188 -2.23 13.82 -25.29
CA LYS A 188 -1.01 13.46 -26.03
C LYS A 188 -1.30 12.61 -27.26
N ALA A 189 -2.33 11.78 -27.19
CA ALA A 189 -2.79 10.97 -28.32
C ALA A 189 -3.62 11.75 -29.34
N GLY A 190 -3.94 13.02 -29.08
CA GLY A 190 -4.67 13.93 -29.97
C GLY A 190 -6.18 13.92 -29.76
N VAL A 191 -6.67 13.54 -28.58
CA VAL A 191 -8.09 13.70 -28.22
C VAL A 191 -8.37 15.16 -27.89
N GLU A 192 -9.42 15.73 -28.51
CA GLU A 192 -9.93 17.07 -28.21
C GLU A 192 -10.70 17.04 -26.87
N TRP A 193 -9.99 17.30 -25.76
CA TRP A 193 -10.53 17.14 -24.42
C TRP A 193 -11.87 17.85 -24.19
N ASP A 194 -11.99 19.10 -24.66
CA ASP A 194 -13.21 19.91 -24.48
C ASP A 194 -14.41 19.41 -25.30
N SER A 195 -14.19 18.48 -26.23
CA SER A 195 -15.27 17.84 -26.99
C SER A 195 -15.95 16.73 -26.23
N LEU A 196 -15.33 16.20 -25.17
CA LEU A 196 -15.81 15.04 -24.43
C LEU A 196 -17.01 15.37 -23.56
N THR A 197 -17.92 14.40 -23.43
CA THR A 197 -18.94 14.43 -22.38
C THR A 197 -18.49 13.56 -21.22
N LEU A 198 -18.08 14.17 -20.09
CA LEU A 198 -17.63 13.46 -18.91
C LEU A 198 -18.81 13.12 -18.02
N VAL A 199 -18.96 11.84 -17.65
CA VAL A 199 -20.07 11.36 -16.80
C VAL A 199 -19.53 10.58 -15.61
N LYS A 200 -20.10 10.82 -14.43
CA LYS A 200 -19.78 10.04 -13.25
C LYS A 200 -20.57 8.75 -13.27
N GLU A 201 -19.85 7.63 -13.36
CA GLU A 201 -20.40 6.28 -13.30
C GLU A 201 -20.11 5.64 -11.92
N GLY A 202 -20.77 4.51 -11.66
CA GLY A 202 -20.48 3.67 -10.49
C GLY A 202 -19.26 2.78 -10.67
N TYR A 203 -19.16 1.76 -9.81
CA TYR A 203 -18.04 0.83 -9.81
C TYR A 203 -18.29 -0.44 -10.65
N ASP A 204 -19.45 -0.58 -11.30
CA ASP A 204 -19.76 -1.68 -12.20
C ASP A 204 -19.17 -1.42 -13.59
N PRO A 205 -18.09 -2.10 -14.02
CA PRO A 205 -17.48 -1.85 -15.31
C PRO A 205 -18.32 -2.36 -16.50
N SER A 206 -19.32 -3.22 -16.26
CA SER A 206 -20.16 -3.79 -17.29
C SER A 206 -21.06 -2.75 -18.00
N VAL A 207 -21.14 -1.53 -17.47
CA VAL A 207 -21.80 -0.39 -18.13
C VAL A 207 -21.12 -0.03 -19.47
N LEU A 208 -19.80 -0.26 -19.59
CA LEU A 208 -19.03 0.07 -20.78
C LEU A 208 -19.39 -0.83 -21.99
N PRO A 209 -19.26 -2.17 -21.94
CA PRO A 209 -19.60 -3.02 -23.09
C PRO A 209 -21.10 -2.96 -23.45
N ARG A 210 -21.96 -2.58 -22.49
CA ARG A 210 -23.40 -2.35 -22.74
C ARG A 210 -23.69 -0.97 -23.36
N LYS A 211 -22.68 -0.12 -23.54
CA LYS A 211 -22.81 1.27 -24.01
C LYS A 211 -23.91 2.05 -23.26
N GLN A 212 -23.99 1.81 -21.93
CA GLN A 212 -25.00 2.46 -21.11
C GLN A 212 -24.83 3.98 -21.18
N ASN A 213 -25.91 4.73 -21.38
CA ASN A 213 -25.87 6.19 -21.56
C ASN A 213 -24.98 6.68 -22.73
N GLY A 214 -24.70 5.83 -23.73
CA GLY A 214 -23.81 6.17 -24.82
C GLY A 214 -22.33 6.10 -24.48
N LEU A 215 -21.96 5.42 -23.40
CA LEU A 215 -20.60 5.31 -22.91
C LEU A 215 -19.69 4.59 -23.92
N GLU A 216 -18.61 5.25 -24.36
CA GLU A 216 -17.60 4.67 -25.26
C GLU A 216 -16.27 4.41 -24.55
N ALA A 217 -16.00 5.10 -23.45
CA ALA A 217 -14.82 4.86 -22.61
C ALA A 217 -15.15 4.95 -21.13
N LEU A 218 -14.35 4.27 -20.30
CA LEU A 218 -14.47 4.27 -18.83
C LEU A 218 -13.07 4.21 -18.19
N THR A 219 -12.81 5.08 -17.21
CA THR A 219 -11.59 4.99 -16.42
C THR A 219 -11.64 3.83 -15.44
N GLY A 220 -10.49 3.23 -15.15
CA GLY A 220 -10.36 2.11 -14.21
C GLY A 220 -8.93 1.90 -13.79
N PHE A 221 -8.69 0.78 -13.09
CA PHE A 221 -7.37 0.30 -12.73
C PHE A 221 -7.06 -0.96 -13.52
N VAL A 222 -5.88 -1.05 -14.12
CA VAL A 222 -5.45 -2.17 -14.97
C VAL A 222 -5.62 -3.53 -14.28
N SER A 223 -5.48 -3.56 -12.98
CA SER A 223 -5.59 -4.77 -12.16
C SER A 223 -7.02 -5.18 -11.80
N ASN A 224 -8.00 -4.30 -11.95
CA ASN A 224 -9.37 -4.54 -11.47
C ASN A 224 -10.39 -4.66 -12.60
N GLU A 225 -10.84 -3.56 -13.19
CA GLU A 225 -11.98 -3.53 -14.11
C GLU A 225 -11.74 -4.35 -15.39
N PRO A 226 -10.56 -4.29 -16.06
CA PRO A 226 -10.32 -5.14 -17.22
C PRO A 226 -10.38 -6.63 -16.88
N ASN A 227 -9.93 -7.03 -15.67
CA ASN A 227 -9.99 -8.41 -15.21
C ASN A 227 -11.43 -8.87 -14.97
N LEU A 228 -12.27 -7.99 -14.39
CA LEU A 228 -13.71 -8.27 -14.19
C LEU A 228 -14.44 -8.44 -15.50
N LEU A 229 -14.23 -7.53 -16.46
CA LEU A 229 -14.84 -7.61 -17.79
C LEU A 229 -14.41 -8.87 -18.52
N LYS A 230 -13.13 -9.17 -18.53
CA LYS A 230 -12.61 -10.40 -19.14
C LYS A 230 -13.19 -11.66 -18.51
N ALA A 231 -13.37 -11.69 -17.19
CA ALA A 231 -14.00 -12.81 -16.48
C ALA A 231 -15.48 -12.97 -16.84
N ALA A 232 -16.17 -11.86 -17.15
CA ALA A 232 -17.56 -11.85 -17.63
C ALA A 232 -17.69 -12.22 -19.11
N GLY A 233 -16.58 -12.35 -19.86
CA GLY A 233 -16.57 -12.61 -21.30
C GLY A 233 -16.70 -11.35 -22.16
N ASP A 234 -16.64 -10.19 -21.53
CA ASP A 234 -16.67 -8.90 -22.21
C ASP A 234 -15.25 -8.51 -22.67
N ASP A 235 -15.16 -7.98 -23.87
CA ASP A 235 -13.91 -7.69 -24.55
C ASP A 235 -13.79 -6.17 -24.78
N VAL A 236 -12.80 -5.56 -24.19
CA VAL A 236 -12.52 -4.12 -24.25
C VAL A 236 -11.07 -3.87 -24.66
N THR A 237 -10.78 -2.67 -25.19
CA THR A 237 -9.42 -2.20 -25.38
C THR A 237 -8.98 -1.45 -24.12
N VAL A 238 -7.79 -1.75 -23.62
CA VAL A 238 -7.20 -1.08 -22.44
C VAL A 238 -6.05 -0.19 -22.89
N TRP A 239 -6.12 1.10 -22.56
CA TRP A 239 -5.12 2.12 -22.85
C TRP A 239 -4.41 2.50 -21.57
N GLN A 240 -3.08 2.37 -21.55
CA GLN A 240 -2.27 2.64 -20.37
C GLN A 240 -1.44 3.92 -20.59
N PRO A 241 -1.40 4.85 -19.60
CA PRO A 241 -0.59 6.07 -19.69
C PRO A 241 0.88 5.81 -19.99
N VAL A 242 1.45 4.73 -19.45
CA VAL A 242 2.87 4.36 -19.67
C VAL A 242 3.19 4.08 -21.14
N ASP A 243 2.26 3.54 -21.93
CA ASP A 243 2.44 3.30 -23.36
C ASP A 243 2.56 4.59 -24.17
N TYR A 244 2.20 5.72 -23.56
CA TYR A 244 2.27 7.07 -24.10
C TYR A 244 3.35 7.92 -23.41
N ASP A 245 4.27 7.32 -22.68
CA ASP A 245 5.31 8.04 -21.95
C ASP A 245 4.73 9.15 -21.05
N ILE A 246 3.67 8.80 -20.30
CA ILE A 246 3.05 9.65 -19.29
C ILE A 246 3.51 9.20 -17.91
N PRO A 247 4.07 10.11 -17.09
CA PRO A 247 4.56 9.77 -15.76
C PRO A 247 3.44 9.33 -14.84
N SER A 248 3.69 8.25 -14.12
CA SER A 248 2.80 7.72 -13.09
C SER A 248 3.59 6.76 -12.20
N SER A 249 2.97 6.25 -11.13
CA SER A 249 3.59 5.27 -10.24
C SER A 249 2.53 4.35 -9.63
N ILE A 250 2.95 3.19 -9.15
CA ILE A 250 2.14 2.40 -8.22
C ILE A 250 2.45 2.88 -6.82
N GLY A 251 1.70 3.89 -6.39
CA GLY A 251 1.71 4.44 -5.05
C GLY A 251 3.08 4.96 -4.59
N ALA A 252 3.05 5.76 -3.54
CA ALA A 252 4.22 6.03 -2.74
C ALA A 252 3.93 5.62 -1.29
N MET A 253 4.95 5.11 -0.61
CA MET A 253 4.93 5.04 0.84
C MET A 253 5.43 6.36 1.38
N ALA A 254 4.66 6.97 2.25
CA ALA A 254 5.02 8.21 2.91
C ALA A 254 5.08 8.04 4.42
N VAL A 255 5.90 8.86 5.07
CA VAL A 255 6.13 8.83 6.52
C VAL A 255 5.96 10.22 7.13
N ASN A 256 5.59 10.27 8.42
CA ASN A 256 5.68 11.50 9.20
C ASN A 256 7.16 11.84 9.44
N PRO A 257 7.66 13.03 9.00
CA PRO A 257 9.09 13.36 9.07
C PRO A 257 9.65 13.43 10.49
N ALA A 258 8.84 13.84 11.46
CA ALA A 258 9.29 13.89 12.86
C ALA A 258 9.53 12.47 13.40
N PHE A 259 8.65 11.52 13.06
CA PHE A 259 8.85 10.11 13.40
C PHE A 259 10.08 9.54 12.70
N ALA A 260 10.21 9.75 11.38
CA ALA A 260 11.34 9.24 10.60
C ALA A 260 12.69 9.72 11.12
N LYS A 261 12.77 11.01 11.49
CA LYS A 261 13.97 11.59 12.09
C LYS A 261 14.32 11.00 13.47
N ALA A 262 13.29 10.70 14.27
CA ALA A 262 13.49 10.16 15.63
C ALA A 262 13.81 8.66 15.61
N HIS A 263 13.27 7.91 14.62
CA HIS A 263 13.30 6.46 14.58
C HIS A 263 13.63 5.93 13.17
N PRO A 264 14.79 6.29 12.59
CA PRO A 264 15.14 5.90 11.21
C PRO A 264 15.21 4.38 11.02
N THR A 265 15.76 3.64 11.99
CA THR A 265 15.83 2.17 11.97
C THR A 265 14.46 1.51 11.91
N ALA A 266 13.46 2.06 12.58
CA ALA A 266 12.10 1.55 12.53
C ALA A 266 11.44 1.79 11.16
N VAL A 267 11.73 2.91 10.49
CA VAL A 267 11.26 3.18 9.11
C VAL A 267 11.91 2.20 8.14
N GLU A 268 13.23 2.01 8.21
CA GLU A 268 13.96 1.01 7.44
C GLU A 268 13.32 -0.38 7.58
N ASP A 269 13.10 -0.82 8.82
CA ASP A 269 12.64 -2.18 9.09
C ASP A 269 11.16 -2.40 8.79
N VAL A 270 10.31 -1.36 8.80
CA VAL A 270 8.94 -1.43 8.26
C VAL A 270 8.98 -1.68 6.76
N LEU A 271 9.81 -0.95 6.00
CA LEU A 271 9.97 -1.16 4.56
C LEU A 271 10.59 -2.53 4.26
N ARG A 272 11.64 -2.92 5.01
CA ARG A 272 12.29 -4.23 4.90
C ARG A 272 11.30 -5.38 5.04
N ALA A 273 10.48 -5.36 6.09
CA ALA A 273 9.46 -6.38 6.33
C ALA A 273 8.43 -6.44 5.19
N ALA A 274 7.99 -5.29 4.70
CA ALA A 274 7.02 -5.21 3.62
C ALA A 274 7.60 -5.73 2.29
N LEU A 275 8.81 -5.29 1.91
CA LEU A 275 9.44 -5.75 0.66
C LEU A 275 9.81 -7.25 0.72
N HIS A 276 10.28 -7.75 1.87
CA HIS A 276 10.50 -9.18 2.05
C HIS A 276 9.20 -9.98 1.93
N ALA A 277 8.07 -9.46 2.43
CA ALA A 277 6.77 -10.07 2.24
C ALA A 277 6.26 -9.96 0.80
N TYR A 278 6.58 -8.88 0.08
CA TYR A 278 6.30 -8.76 -1.35
C TYR A 278 6.98 -9.88 -2.14
N ASP A 279 8.27 -10.11 -1.91
CA ASP A 279 9.02 -11.20 -2.54
C ASP A 279 8.41 -12.57 -2.20
N PHE A 280 8.08 -12.79 -0.93
CA PHE A 280 7.41 -14.03 -0.51
C PHE A 280 6.08 -14.24 -1.24
N CYS A 281 5.21 -13.22 -1.30
CA CYS A 281 3.91 -13.30 -1.93
C CYS A 281 3.98 -13.48 -3.45
N SER A 282 5.06 -13.01 -4.07
CA SER A 282 5.30 -13.07 -5.52
C SER A 282 6.06 -14.31 -5.96
N ALA A 283 6.67 -15.07 -5.04
CA ALA A 283 7.58 -16.17 -5.34
C ALA A 283 6.92 -17.37 -6.06
N SER A 284 5.63 -17.58 -5.87
CA SER A 284 4.87 -18.64 -6.55
C SER A 284 3.36 -18.46 -6.38
N GLU A 285 2.58 -19.11 -7.27
CA GLU A 285 1.11 -19.10 -7.16
C GLU A 285 0.60 -19.57 -5.80
N ALA A 286 1.25 -20.57 -5.19
CA ALA A 286 0.90 -21.07 -3.87
C ALA A 286 1.11 -20.00 -2.78
N LYS A 287 2.22 -19.23 -2.86
CA LYS A 287 2.53 -18.15 -1.94
C LYS A 287 1.57 -16.95 -2.16
N THR A 288 1.29 -16.61 -3.40
CA THR A 288 0.25 -15.61 -3.72
C THR A 288 -1.09 -15.97 -3.09
N LYS A 289 -1.56 -17.20 -3.27
CA LYS A 289 -2.82 -17.66 -2.67
C LYS A 289 -2.79 -17.63 -1.13
N GLN A 290 -1.64 -17.94 -0.53
CA GLN A 290 -1.44 -17.83 0.91
C GLN A 290 -1.62 -16.39 1.39
N CYS A 291 -0.92 -15.42 0.75
CA CYS A 291 -1.02 -14.01 1.10
C CYS A 291 -2.44 -13.45 0.87
N VAL A 292 -3.07 -13.77 -0.26
CA VAL A 292 -4.48 -13.41 -0.54
C VAL A 292 -5.41 -13.95 0.54
N GLY A 293 -5.13 -15.16 1.06
CA GLY A 293 -5.86 -15.75 2.17
C GLY A 293 -5.74 -14.95 3.48
N TYR A 294 -4.62 -14.28 3.73
CA TYR A 294 -4.45 -13.38 4.88
C TYR A 294 -5.35 -12.13 4.75
N ALA A 295 -5.35 -11.48 3.58
CA ALA A 295 -6.23 -10.34 3.34
C ALA A 295 -7.72 -10.73 3.42
N ALA A 296 -8.09 -11.92 2.95
CA ALA A 296 -9.46 -12.43 3.04
C ALA A 296 -9.95 -12.58 4.49
N LYS A 297 -9.08 -13.00 5.42
CA LYS A 297 -9.44 -13.10 6.86
C LYS A 297 -9.78 -11.74 7.45
N LEU A 298 -9.06 -10.67 7.05
CA LEU A 298 -9.28 -9.30 7.55
C LEU A 298 -10.51 -8.64 6.92
N SER A 299 -10.81 -8.97 5.64
CA SER A 299 -11.88 -8.33 4.86
C SER A 299 -13.24 -9.01 5.01
N GLY A 300 -13.30 -10.26 5.47
CA GLY A 300 -14.53 -11.00 5.73
C GLY A 300 -15.16 -11.68 4.51
N ALA A 301 -16.42 -12.09 4.64
CA ALA A 301 -17.08 -13.04 3.74
C ALA A 301 -17.34 -12.56 2.31
N THR A 302 -17.26 -11.26 2.04
CA THR A 302 -17.49 -10.68 0.71
C THR A 302 -16.21 -10.57 -0.13
N TYR A 303 -15.07 -10.99 0.40
CA TYR A 303 -13.79 -10.91 -0.27
C TYR A 303 -13.66 -11.97 -1.37
N ASP A 304 -13.59 -11.53 -2.62
CA ASP A 304 -13.37 -12.41 -3.76
C ASP A 304 -11.88 -12.74 -3.91
N THR A 305 -11.48 -13.94 -3.47
CA THR A 305 -10.09 -14.39 -3.53
C THR A 305 -9.58 -14.60 -4.96
N ALA A 306 -10.45 -14.99 -5.90
CA ALA A 306 -10.05 -15.18 -7.30
C ALA A 306 -9.74 -13.85 -7.97
N GLN A 307 -10.62 -12.85 -7.79
CA GLN A 307 -10.38 -11.48 -8.27
C GLN A 307 -9.14 -10.86 -7.61
N ASN A 308 -9.00 -10.99 -6.30
CA ASN A 308 -7.85 -10.45 -5.58
C ASN A 308 -6.52 -11.13 -5.96
N THR A 309 -6.53 -12.42 -6.28
CA THR A 309 -5.36 -13.09 -6.89
C THR A 309 -5.00 -12.45 -8.24
N LYS A 310 -6.00 -12.11 -9.06
CA LYS A 310 -5.78 -11.41 -10.34
C LYS A 310 -5.24 -10.00 -10.13
N ILE A 311 -5.75 -9.26 -9.14
CA ILE A 311 -5.23 -7.94 -8.79
C ILE A 311 -3.73 -8.04 -8.52
N TRP A 312 -3.30 -8.88 -7.56
CA TRP A 312 -1.89 -9.05 -7.22
C TRP A 312 -1.04 -9.43 -8.42
N THR A 313 -1.42 -10.47 -9.15
CA THR A 313 -0.63 -10.96 -10.29
C THR A 313 -0.55 -9.95 -11.44
N THR A 314 -1.57 -9.11 -11.61
CA THR A 314 -1.53 -8.04 -12.62
C THR A 314 -0.60 -6.92 -12.17
N GLU A 315 -0.71 -6.47 -10.91
CA GLU A 315 0.12 -5.37 -10.39
C GLU A 315 1.60 -5.75 -10.31
N THR A 316 1.92 -6.95 -9.81
CA THR A 316 3.31 -7.43 -9.77
C THR A 316 3.90 -7.58 -11.17
N LYS A 317 3.07 -7.92 -12.18
CA LYS A 317 3.51 -7.90 -13.58
C LYS A 317 3.76 -6.48 -14.08
N VAL A 318 2.90 -5.51 -13.78
CA VAL A 318 3.14 -4.10 -14.13
C VAL A 318 4.43 -3.59 -13.52
N ILE A 319 4.69 -3.91 -12.25
CA ILE A 319 5.92 -3.55 -11.54
C ILE A 319 7.14 -4.17 -12.22
N ALA A 320 7.09 -5.46 -12.55
CA ALA A 320 8.19 -6.16 -13.19
C ALA A 320 8.47 -5.67 -14.62
N ASP A 321 7.42 -5.31 -15.38
CA ASP A 321 7.53 -4.79 -16.74
C ASP A 321 8.02 -3.33 -16.79
N ASN A 322 7.85 -2.57 -15.69
CA ASN A 322 8.18 -1.14 -15.60
C ASN A 322 8.98 -0.83 -14.33
N PRO A 323 10.16 -1.43 -14.16
CA PRO A 323 10.98 -1.18 -12.97
C PRO A 323 11.43 0.28 -12.92
N THR A 324 11.68 0.76 -11.72
CA THR A 324 12.31 2.08 -11.51
C THR A 324 13.76 2.01 -12.02
N PRO A 325 14.17 2.84 -13.01
CA PRO A 325 15.53 2.79 -13.55
C PRO A 325 16.59 3.01 -12.47
N ASP A 326 17.64 2.17 -12.51
CA ASP A 326 18.80 2.23 -11.61
C ASP A 326 18.47 2.17 -10.11
N GLN A 327 17.24 1.73 -9.76
CA GLN A 327 16.79 1.58 -8.39
C GLN A 327 16.36 0.14 -8.09
N PRO A 328 16.52 -0.33 -6.83
CA PRO A 328 15.92 -1.58 -6.40
C PRO A 328 14.40 -1.45 -6.29
N LEU A 329 13.72 -2.58 -6.08
CA LEU A 329 12.28 -2.56 -5.74
C LEU A 329 12.02 -1.64 -4.53
N GLY A 330 11.07 -0.76 -4.66
CA GLY A 330 10.76 0.25 -3.65
C GLY A 330 11.49 1.58 -3.83
N GLY A 331 12.46 1.67 -4.74
CA GLY A 331 13.17 2.92 -5.02
C GLY A 331 12.33 3.91 -5.84
N ILE A 332 12.58 5.19 -5.63
CA ILE A 332 11.91 6.32 -6.27
C ILE A 332 12.80 6.87 -7.38
N ASP A 333 12.23 7.10 -8.56
CA ASP A 333 12.91 7.75 -9.68
C ASP A 333 12.73 9.28 -9.61
N PRO A 334 13.79 10.05 -9.34
CA PRO A 334 13.71 11.51 -9.31
C PRO A 334 13.32 12.15 -10.66
N GLU A 335 13.60 11.46 -11.79
CA GLU A 335 13.21 11.94 -13.10
C GLU A 335 11.71 11.77 -13.34
N ASN A 336 11.14 10.64 -12.91
CA ASN A 336 9.70 10.42 -12.95
C ASN A 336 8.97 11.45 -12.09
N VAL A 337 9.48 11.78 -10.89
CA VAL A 337 8.94 12.85 -10.04
C VAL A 337 8.96 14.20 -10.77
N THR A 338 10.03 14.51 -11.50
CA THR A 338 10.11 15.73 -12.30
C THR A 338 9.03 15.78 -13.38
N LYS A 339 8.91 14.74 -14.18
CA LYS A 339 7.88 14.61 -15.23
C LYS A 339 6.47 14.71 -14.65
N LEU A 340 6.26 14.13 -13.46
CA LEU A 340 4.97 14.20 -12.75
C LEU A 340 4.64 15.66 -12.37
N VAL A 341 5.60 16.44 -11.86
CA VAL A 341 5.38 17.87 -11.55
C VAL A 341 5.00 18.64 -12.81
N ASP A 342 5.70 18.42 -13.92
CA ASP A 342 5.40 19.08 -15.19
C ASP A 342 3.97 18.75 -15.66
N MET A 343 3.54 17.51 -15.54
CA MET A 343 2.17 17.11 -15.85
C MET A 343 1.16 17.77 -14.91
N LEU A 344 1.45 17.87 -13.62
CA LEU A 344 0.56 18.52 -12.64
C LEU A 344 0.44 20.03 -12.89
N HIS A 345 1.50 20.68 -13.40
CA HIS A 345 1.45 22.07 -13.86
C HIS A 345 0.57 22.23 -15.12
N GLN A 346 0.70 21.32 -16.09
CA GLN A 346 -0.09 21.35 -17.32
C GLN A 346 -1.60 21.40 -17.04
N PHE A 347 -2.04 20.77 -15.95
CA PHE A 347 -3.46 20.70 -15.56
C PHE A 347 -3.84 21.62 -14.41
N ASP A 348 -2.99 22.59 -14.05
CA ASP A 348 -3.22 23.53 -12.94
C ASP A 348 -3.50 22.83 -11.58
N ILE A 349 -3.01 21.59 -11.41
CA ILE A 349 -3.20 20.80 -10.18
C ILE A 349 -2.27 21.32 -9.08
N VAL A 350 -1.07 21.71 -9.43
CA VAL A 350 -0.12 22.41 -8.54
C VAL A 350 0.26 23.77 -9.11
N LYS A 351 0.58 24.71 -8.21
CA LYS A 351 0.98 26.06 -8.61
C LYS A 351 2.32 26.03 -9.36
N SER A 352 2.49 26.89 -10.36
CA SER A 352 3.73 27.05 -11.12
C SER A 352 4.96 27.45 -10.27
N SER A 353 4.75 27.85 -9.01
CA SER A 353 5.83 28.11 -8.06
C SER A 353 6.44 26.83 -7.44
N VAL A 354 5.80 25.68 -7.59
CA VAL A 354 6.36 24.37 -7.20
C VAL A 354 7.36 23.96 -8.26
N THR A 355 8.61 23.79 -7.89
CA THR A 355 9.64 23.34 -8.82
C THR A 355 9.85 21.84 -8.75
N ALA A 356 10.42 21.24 -9.81
CA ALA A 356 10.86 19.86 -9.78
C ALA A 356 11.89 19.60 -8.66
N ASP A 357 12.78 20.58 -8.41
CA ASP A 357 13.75 20.48 -7.32
C ASP A 357 13.09 20.55 -5.94
N ASP A 358 11.97 21.28 -5.77
CA ASP A 358 11.18 21.21 -4.55
C ASP A 358 10.61 19.81 -4.37
N ALA A 359 9.98 19.28 -5.41
CA ALA A 359 9.36 17.96 -5.37
C ALA A 359 10.38 16.84 -5.09
N LYS A 360 11.55 16.86 -5.74
CA LYS A 360 12.62 15.88 -5.46
C LYS A 360 13.05 15.85 -3.99
N ARG A 361 13.03 17.01 -3.29
CA ARG A 361 13.35 17.09 -1.85
C ARG A 361 12.25 16.54 -0.93
N TRP A 362 11.06 16.28 -1.46
CA TRP A 362 9.94 15.71 -0.71
C TRP A 362 9.95 14.18 -0.72
N PHE A 363 10.88 13.59 -1.47
CA PHE A 363 11.11 12.15 -1.56
C PHE A 363 12.55 11.83 -1.17
N THR A 364 12.78 10.62 -0.65
CA THR A 364 14.12 10.12 -0.34
C THR A 364 14.22 8.62 -0.56
N ASN A 365 15.36 8.16 -1.07
CA ASN A 365 15.71 6.75 -1.18
C ASN A 365 16.55 6.25 0.01
N GLU A 366 16.90 7.12 0.99
CA GLU A 366 17.83 6.77 2.06
C GLU A 366 17.45 5.48 2.82
N TYR A 367 16.14 5.25 3.04
CA TYR A 367 15.66 4.06 3.74
C TYR A 367 15.72 2.80 2.84
N ILE A 368 15.46 2.94 1.54
CA ILE A 368 15.57 1.85 0.58
C ILE A 368 17.04 1.49 0.37
N ASP A 369 17.93 2.48 0.23
CA ASP A 369 19.36 2.28 0.09
C ASP A 369 19.94 1.57 1.32
N ALA A 370 19.49 1.92 2.53
CA ALA A 370 19.93 1.32 3.78
C ALA A 370 19.54 -0.17 3.94
N ILE A 371 18.46 -0.59 3.31
CA ILE A 371 17.94 -1.97 3.42
C ILE A 371 18.28 -2.85 2.22
N THR A 372 18.93 -2.30 1.19
CA THR A 372 19.19 -2.99 -0.07
C THR A 372 20.68 -3.26 -0.25
N LYS A 373 21.02 -4.43 -0.79
CA LYS A 373 22.37 -4.79 -1.20
C LYS A 373 22.30 -5.58 -2.50
N ASP A 374 23.14 -5.21 -3.45
CA ASP A 374 23.19 -5.85 -4.78
C ASP A 374 21.81 -5.90 -5.49
N GLY A 375 20.94 -4.92 -5.23
CA GLY A 375 19.60 -4.81 -5.81
C GLY A 375 18.50 -5.58 -5.07
N GLU A 376 18.84 -6.31 -4.01
CA GLU A 376 17.90 -7.13 -3.24
C GLU A 376 17.73 -6.63 -1.80
N THR A 377 16.53 -6.79 -1.24
CA THR A 377 16.26 -6.46 0.17
C THR A 377 17.02 -7.42 1.09
N VAL A 378 17.86 -6.88 1.98
CA VAL A 378 18.60 -7.66 2.97
C VAL A 378 17.67 -8.13 4.08
N TRP A 379 17.56 -9.45 4.26
CA TRP A 379 16.74 -10.05 5.33
C TRP A 379 17.52 -11.12 6.11
N PRO A 380 17.44 -11.16 7.45
CA PRO A 380 16.94 -10.07 8.30
C PRO A 380 17.85 -8.84 8.30
N ALA A 381 17.51 -7.82 9.11
CA ALA A 381 18.39 -6.69 9.30
C ALA A 381 19.73 -7.13 9.94
N PRO A 382 20.88 -6.57 9.51
CA PRO A 382 22.19 -6.91 10.06
C PRO A 382 22.36 -6.49 11.53
#